data_aa1f13914c6a6f9df1dc9530567802d9
#
_entry.id   aa1f13914c6a6f9df1dc9530567802d9
#
_cell.length_a   1.000
_cell.length_b   1.000
_cell.length_c   1.000
_cell.angle_alpha   90.00
_cell.angle_beta   90.00
_cell.angle_gamma   90.00
#
_symmetry.space_group_name_H-M   'P 1'
#
loop_
_entity.id
_entity.type
_entity.pdbx_description
1 polymer ?
#
loop_
_entity_poly.entity_id
_entity_poly.type
_entity_poly.pdbx_seq_one_letter_code
_entity_poly.pdbx_strand_id
1 'polypeptide(L)'
;MLDEGVWAEIKVGQEHLRLFSEHNAQGVQASVYNVNAKQWIAPSQAVEDIEEGKERAAQCAKEYLQRTANLELPPLTWKKARSV
;
A
#
# COMPACT_ATOMS: atom_id res chain seq x y z
N MET A 1 -11.15 -16.52 12.89
CA MET A 1 -9.90 -16.25 12.25
C MET A 1 -9.66 -14.76 12.09
N LEU A 2 -8.52 -14.34 12.40
CA LEU A 2 -8.24 -12.91 12.40
C LEU A 2 -7.53 -12.50 11.15
N ASP A 3 -8.02 -11.44 10.57
CA ASP A 3 -7.29 -10.80 9.51
C ASP A 3 -6.28 -9.88 10.12
N GLU A 4 -5.04 -10.04 9.70
CA GLU A 4 -3.98 -9.16 10.11
C GLU A 4 -3.54 -8.35 8.94
N GLY A 5 -3.06 -7.17 9.23
CA GLY A 5 -2.58 -6.34 8.17
C GLY A 5 -1.98 -5.07 8.70
N VAL A 6 -1.30 -4.38 7.82
CA VAL A 6 -0.74 -3.06 8.12
C VAL A 6 -1.04 -2.15 6.96
N TRP A 7 -1.05 -0.86 7.23
CA TRP A 7 -1.26 0.13 6.19
C TRP A 7 -0.42 1.36 6.50
N ALA A 8 -0.11 2.10 5.46
CA ALA A 8 0.61 3.34 5.59
C ALA A 8 -0.05 4.38 4.71
N GLU A 9 0.07 5.64 5.11
CA GLU A 9 -0.51 6.73 4.35
C GLU A 9 0.59 7.75 4.08
N ILE A 10 0.64 8.25 2.85
CA ILE A 10 1.59 9.29 2.50
C ILE A 10 0.89 10.42 1.77
N LYS A 11 1.40 11.61 1.99
CA LYS A 11 1.00 12.80 1.26
C LYS A 11 2.28 13.47 0.80
N VAL A 12 2.46 13.56 -0.50
CA VAL A 12 3.64 14.20 -1.07
C VAL A 12 3.23 14.95 -2.31
N GLY A 13 3.61 16.23 -2.38
CA GLY A 13 3.10 17.09 -3.44
C GLY A 13 1.58 17.13 -3.38
N GLN A 14 0.94 16.83 -4.48
CA GLN A 14 -0.51 16.76 -4.53
C GLN A 14 -1.03 15.32 -4.49
N GLU A 15 -0.13 14.36 -4.25
CA GLU A 15 -0.51 12.95 -4.21
C GLU A 15 -0.84 12.51 -2.80
N HIS A 16 -1.87 11.70 -2.67
CA HIS A 16 -2.29 11.14 -1.40
C HIS A 16 -2.55 9.65 -1.63
N LEU A 17 -1.69 8.81 -1.08
CA LEU A 17 -1.75 7.37 -1.31
C LEU A 17 -1.88 6.62 0.00
N ARG A 18 -2.56 5.49 -0.06
CA ARG A 18 -2.60 4.53 1.03
C ARG A 18 -2.08 3.20 0.54
N LEU A 19 -1.15 2.65 1.29
CA LEU A 19 -0.51 1.39 0.98
C LEU A 19 -1.00 0.35 1.96
N PHE A 20 -1.26 -0.86 1.47
CA PHE A 20 -1.80 -1.93 2.30
C PHE A 20 -1.00 -3.21 2.11
N SER A 21 -0.79 -3.92 3.21
CA SER A 21 -0.32 -5.29 3.20
C SER A 21 -1.23 -6.04 4.15
N GLU A 22 -2.12 -6.87 3.61
CA GLU A 22 -3.22 -7.44 4.40
C GLU A 22 -3.32 -8.93 4.22
N HIS A 23 -3.63 -9.61 5.32
CA HIS A 23 -3.87 -11.04 5.31
C HIS A 23 -5.38 -11.28 5.34
N ASN A 24 -5.85 -12.01 4.36
CA ASN A 24 -7.27 -12.33 4.28
C ASN A 24 -7.44 -13.82 3.97
N ALA A 25 -8.66 -14.25 3.67
CA ALA A 25 -8.93 -15.66 3.45
C ALA A 25 -8.14 -16.27 2.30
N GLN A 26 -7.65 -15.44 1.40
CA GLN A 26 -6.91 -15.90 0.22
C GLN A 26 -5.41 -15.78 0.38
N GLY A 27 -4.94 -15.33 1.55
CA GLY A 27 -3.53 -15.14 1.79
C GLY A 27 -3.20 -13.67 2.00
N VAL A 28 -1.94 -13.31 1.83
CA VAL A 28 -1.49 -11.93 2.02
C VAL A 28 -1.46 -11.22 0.67
N GLN A 29 -1.94 -10.00 0.66
CA GLN A 29 -2.01 -9.22 -0.57
C GLN A 29 -1.50 -7.80 -0.31
N ALA A 30 -0.80 -7.27 -1.30
CA ALA A 30 -0.32 -5.88 -1.28
C ALA A 30 -1.14 -5.06 -2.26
N SER A 31 -1.47 -3.83 -1.87
CA SER A 31 -2.22 -2.94 -2.75
C SER A 31 -1.91 -1.48 -2.41
N VAL A 32 -2.19 -0.61 -3.37
CA VAL A 32 -1.99 0.84 -3.20
C VAL A 32 -3.21 1.56 -3.75
N TYR A 33 -3.73 2.48 -2.97
CA TYR A 33 -4.93 3.22 -3.31
C TYR A 33 -4.62 4.70 -3.44
N ASN A 34 -5.11 5.31 -4.51
CA ASN A 34 -5.00 6.76 -4.71
C ASN A 34 -6.24 7.42 -4.11
N VAL A 35 -6.07 8.11 -3.00
CA VAL A 35 -7.19 8.67 -2.26
C VAL A 35 -7.86 9.80 -3.04
N ASN A 36 -7.06 10.64 -3.70
CA ASN A 36 -7.61 11.76 -4.44
C ASN A 36 -8.43 11.32 -5.65
N ALA A 37 -7.93 10.33 -6.37
CA ALA A 37 -8.62 9.81 -7.54
C ALA A 37 -9.67 8.76 -7.20
N LYS A 38 -9.64 8.26 -5.97
CA LYS A 38 -10.54 7.20 -5.50
C LYS A 38 -10.41 5.95 -6.37
N GLN A 39 -9.17 5.60 -6.69
CA GLN A 39 -8.88 4.45 -7.54
C GLN A 39 -7.71 3.66 -7.00
N TRP A 40 -7.76 2.35 -7.17
CA TRP A 40 -6.61 1.50 -6.91
C TRP A 40 -5.57 1.73 -8.01
N ILE A 41 -4.32 1.95 -7.60
CA ILE A 41 -3.25 2.21 -8.56
C ILE A 41 -2.91 0.95 -9.31
N ALA A 42 -2.95 -0.18 -8.62
CA ALA A 42 -2.69 -1.47 -9.23
C ALA A 42 -3.57 -2.50 -8.56
N PRO A 43 -3.90 -3.58 -9.24
CA PRO A 43 -4.66 -4.65 -8.60
C PRO A 43 -3.86 -5.25 -7.45
N SER A 44 -4.57 -5.82 -6.50
CA SER A 44 -3.93 -6.49 -5.38
C SER A 44 -2.99 -7.57 -5.88
N GLN A 45 -1.82 -7.65 -5.27
CA GLN A 45 -0.80 -8.64 -5.62
C GLN A 45 -0.63 -9.61 -4.47
N ALA A 46 -0.68 -10.90 -4.77
CA ALA A 46 -0.45 -11.92 -3.78
C ALA A 46 1.01 -11.97 -3.40
N VAL A 47 1.29 -12.04 -2.12
CA VAL A 47 2.64 -12.11 -1.58
C VAL A 47 2.69 -13.19 -0.52
N GLU A 48 3.88 -13.51 -0.03
CA GLU A 48 4.03 -14.62 0.92
C GLU A 48 3.72 -14.21 2.36
N ASP A 49 4.07 -12.99 2.74
CA ASP A 49 3.82 -12.54 4.10
C ASP A 49 3.67 -11.03 4.15
N ILE A 50 3.39 -10.52 5.34
CA ILE A 50 3.15 -9.11 5.55
C ILE A 50 4.36 -8.27 5.19
N GLU A 51 5.56 -8.74 5.52
CA GLU A 51 6.77 -7.97 5.21
C GLU A 51 7.00 -7.85 3.71
N GLU A 52 6.80 -8.92 2.97
CA GLU A 52 6.89 -8.85 1.53
C GLU A 52 5.81 -7.93 0.96
N GLY A 53 4.63 -7.97 1.55
CA GLY A 53 3.55 -7.09 1.12
C GLY A 53 3.89 -5.62 1.30
N LYS A 54 4.55 -5.28 2.42
CA LYS A 54 4.99 -3.91 2.64
C LYS A 54 5.98 -3.48 1.55
N GLU A 55 6.95 -4.35 1.24
CA GLU A 55 7.94 -4.03 0.22
C GLU A 55 7.29 -3.88 -1.15
N ARG A 56 6.38 -4.77 -1.48
CA ARG A 56 5.71 -4.73 -2.78
C ARG A 56 4.85 -3.48 -2.93
N ALA A 57 4.11 -3.13 -1.89
CA ALA A 57 3.28 -1.93 -1.91
C ALA A 57 4.17 -0.67 -2.00
N ALA A 58 5.27 -0.64 -1.26
CA ALA A 58 6.18 0.49 -1.31
C ALA A 58 6.80 0.64 -2.70
N GLN A 59 7.19 -0.46 -3.32
CA GLN A 59 7.75 -0.42 -4.67
C GLN A 59 6.74 0.10 -5.67
N CYS A 60 5.50 -0.36 -5.56
CA CYS A 60 4.43 0.09 -6.44
C CYS A 60 4.19 1.60 -6.29
N ALA A 61 4.13 2.08 -5.05
CA ALA A 61 3.93 3.50 -4.80
C ALA A 61 5.10 4.32 -5.31
N LYS A 62 6.32 3.82 -5.12
CA LYS A 62 7.51 4.52 -5.59
C LYS A 62 7.50 4.68 -7.10
N GLU A 63 7.20 3.60 -7.81
CA GLU A 63 7.16 3.66 -9.26
C GLU A 63 6.06 4.59 -9.76
N TYR A 64 4.91 4.54 -9.10
CA TYR A 64 3.81 5.42 -9.46
C TYR A 64 4.19 6.88 -9.31
N LEU A 65 4.80 7.24 -8.16
CA LEU A 65 5.16 8.63 -7.91
C LEU A 65 6.22 9.11 -8.89
N GLN A 66 7.19 8.28 -9.23
CA GLN A 66 8.22 8.67 -10.19
C GLN A 66 7.65 8.84 -11.59
N ARG A 67 6.74 7.96 -11.98
CA ARG A 67 6.20 7.97 -13.34
C ARG A 67 5.20 9.09 -13.55
N THR A 68 4.37 9.39 -12.54
CA THR A 68 3.29 10.34 -12.73
C THR A 68 3.63 11.75 -12.28
N ALA A 69 4.51 11.90 -11.30
CA ALA A 69 4.76 13.20 -10.69
C ALA A 69 6.22 13.52 -10.46
N ASN A 70 7.11 12.59 -10.80
CA ASN A 70 8.55 12.73 -10.57
C ASN A 70 8.85 13.06 -9.11
N LEU A 71 8.15 12.39 -8.20
CA LEU A 71 8.30 12.57 -6.77
C LEU A 71 8.93 11.33 -6.15
N GLU A 72 9.62 11.53 -5.03
CA GLU A 72 10.20 10.43 -4.28
C GLU A 72 9.24 9.96 -3.22
N LEU A 73 9.28 8.67 -2.93
CA LEU A 73 8.47 8.09 -1.87
C LEU A 73 9.03 8.52 -0.52
N PRO A 74 8.23 9.20 0.32
CA PRO A 74 8.71 9.56 1.65
C PRO A 74 8.81 8.34 2.55
N PRO A 75 9.47 8.48 3.70
CA PRO A 75 9.53 7.37 4.66
C PRO A 75 8.13 6.94 5.06
N LEU A 76 7.96 5.62 5.21
CA LEU A 76 6.66 5.04 5.53
C LEU A 76 6.58 4.71 7.01
N THR A 77 5.42 4.98 7.59
CA THR A 77 5.11 4.55 8.95
C THR A 77 3.91 3.61 8.85
N TRP A 78 4.16 2.34 9.09
CA TRP A 78 3.13 1.32 8.98
C TRP A 78 2.34 1.22 10.28
N LYS A 79 1.03 1.20 10.14
CA LYS A 79 0.11 1.08 11.27
C LYS A 79 -0.63 -0.24 11.15
N LYS A 80 -1.02 -0.81 12.29
CA LYS A 80 -1.80 -2.03 12.25
C LYS A 80 -3.21 -1.72 11.82
N ALA A 81 -3.68 -2.50 10.85
CA ALA A 81 -5.08 -2.49 10.49
C ALA A 81 -5.83 -3.30 11.53
N ARG A 82 -6.96 -2.77 11.96
CA ARG A 82 -7.76 -3.48 12.93
C ARG A 82 -8.87 -4.19 12.23
N SER A 83 -8.96 -5.46 12.54
CA SER A 83 -10.10 -6.26 12.16
C SER A 83 -11.17 -6.05 13.21
N VAL A 84 -12.33 -5.68 12.80
CA VAL A 84 -13.42 -5.42 13.73
C VAL A 84 -14.47 -6.50 13.61
#